data_61a859e1cd680225037fb75725682e12
#
_entry.id   61a859e1cd680225037fb75725682e12
#
_cell.length_a   1.000
_cell.length_b   1.000
_cell.length_c   1.000
_cell.angle_alpha   90.00
_cell.angle_beta   90.00
_cell.angle_gamma   90.00
#
_symmetry.space_group_name_H-M   'P 1'
#
loop_
_entity.id
_entity.type
_entity.pdbx_description
1 polymer ?
#
loop_
_entity_poly.entity_id
_entity_poly.type
_entity_poly.pdbx_seq_one_letter_code
_entity_poly.pdbx_strand_id
1 'polypeptide(L)'
;MCIRDSPEADSKLIQGVTFELMGNCGMSFCAPLSKDNKYQLQERLNRYGIRKEMDWNNFDDWLTEIENNMPSINVAAQIGHGNLRSYVMGMEARQANPDELNKMKDEIQKACDQGVLGFSTGLWYAPGSYSSAEEIIELAKIANRNNILYSSHIRSESDDSSGLFPAHAEAIEIARRTGVRVQISHVKSVGPKFWGRGYELIEGIEKARNEGLDVAGDQYPYYWSSTPISGCMFPRWSLEGGREKTLLRMKDSDIREKIKNETTNFINRFHGAQGCVLADYPEDTNLEGLNLIEISKIKNTTPEESVMQLYEKSEGSFILHSMEEKDVNEIAKYKYMCVASDGNSLKADGPLSSGKPHPRSYGTNARFIEQFVSGNKIVSFEEAIFRMTSYPAERLSLKKRGKIALNFFADINIFKINEIKENATYVSPHQYSEGMKTVIVNGQISVINGKKVKGRHGKVIRSFSD
;
A
#
# COMPACT_ATOMS: atom_id res chain seq x y z
N MET A 1 -1.36 0.11 9.16
CA MET A 1 -0.93 1.16 10.09
C MET A 1 -2.03 1.55 11.05
N CYS A 2 -3.26 1.76 10.55
CA CYS A 2 -4.39 2.09 11.42
C CYS A 2 -4.76 0.98 12.44
N ILE A 3 -4.39 -0.27 12.22
CA ILE A 3 -4.67 -1.37 13.17
C ILE A 3 -4.02 -1.16 14.53
N ARG A 4 -2.83 -0.59 14.60
CA ARG A 4 -2.22 -0.24 15.88
C ARG A 4 -3.02 0.83 16.64
N ASP A 5 -3.54 1.80 15.91
CA ASP A 5 -4.18 3.00 16.45
C ASP A 5 -5.70 2.83 16.55
N SER A 6 -6.26 1.94 15.71
CA SER A 6 -7.61 1.45 15.79
C SER A 6 -7.62 -0.07 15.57
N PRO A 7 -7.46 -0.85 16.63
CA PRO A 7 -7.44 -2.31 16.55
C PRO A 7 -8.77 -2.89 16.08
N GLU A 8 -9.80 -2.06 15.96
CA GLU A 8 -11.15 -2.46 15.52
C GLU A 8 -11.19 -2.93 14.06
N ALA A 9 -10.41 -2.31 13.17
CA ALA A 9 -10.32 -2.64 11.73
C ALA A 9 -11.69 -2.81 11.04
N ASP A 10 -12.69 -2.00 11.42
CA ASP A 10 -14.09 -2.19 11.00
C ASP A 10 -14.25 -2.20 9.49
N SER A 11 -13.56 -1.29 8.77
CA SER A 11 -13.62 -1.21 7.31
C SER A 11 -13.09 -2.47 6.60
N LYS A 12 -12.29 -3.28 7.27
CA LYS A 12 -11.77 -4.55 6.78
C LYS A 12 -12.64 -5.71 7.22
N LEU A 13 -12.91 -5.80 8.52
CA LEU A 13 -13.66 -6.90 9.12
C LEU A 13 -15.06 -7.03 8.51
N ILE A 14 -15.79 -5.91 8.31
CA ILE A 14 -17.15 -5.90 7.79
C ILE A 14 -17.22 -6.41 6.33
N GLN A 15 -16.19 -6.23 5.53
CA GLN A 15 -16.11 -6.83 4.19
C GLN A 15 -15.53 -8.26 4.16
N GLY A 16 -15.38 -8.92 5.33
CA GLY A 16 -14.94 -10.30 5.46
C GLY A 16 -13.43 -10.51 5.53
N VAL A 17 -12.64 -9.46 5.65
CA VAL A 17 -11.17 -9.59 5.81
C VAL A 17 -10.88 -10.10 7.22
N THR A 18 -10.20 -11.23 7.32
CA THR A 18 -9.79 -11.88 8.57
C THR A 18 -8.28 -11.82 8.82
N PHE A 19 -7.52 -11.38 7.82
CA PHE A 19 -6.06 -11.24 7.88
C PHE A 19 -5.59 -10.05 7.03
N GLU A 20 -4.64 -9.30 7.53
CA GLU A 20 -4.01 -8.19 6.81
C GLU A 20 -2.48 -8.23 6.93
N LEU A 21 -1.77 -8.08 5.80
CA LEU A 21 -0.32 -7.88 5.77
C LEU A 21 -0.01 -6.39 5.71
N MET A 22 0.71 -5.87 6.70
CA MET A 22 1.08 -4.46 6.81
C MET A 22 2.51 -4.20 6.32
N GLY A 23 2.84 -2.94 6.06
CA GLY A 23 4.21 -2.53 5.75
C GLY A 23 4.60 -2.66 4.29
N ASN A 24 3.64 -2.53 3.37
CA ASN A 24 3.90 -2.54 1.93
C ASN A 24 4.55 -1.23 1.45
N CYS A 25 4.99 -1.20 0.18
CA CYS A 25 5.58 -0.04 -0.51
C CYS A 25 6.79 0.57 0.21
N GLY A 26 7.57 -0.24 0.92
CA GLY A 26 8.79 0.20 1.61
C GLY A 26 8.57 1.08 2.84
N MET A 27 7.32 1.32 3.23
CA MET A 27 6.95 2.15 4.38
C MET A 27 6.20 1.33 5.43
N SER A 28 6.95 0.69 6.31
CA SER A 28 6.38 -0.20 7.33
C SER A 28 6.06 0.48 8.65
N PHE A 29 6.71 1.61 8.97
CA PHE A 29 6.63 2.28 10.28
C PHE A 29 6.87 1.37 11.50
N CYS A 30 7.35 0.17 11.27
CA CYS A 30 7.94 -0.68 12.32
C CYS A 30 9.37 -0.22 12.60
N ALA A 31 9.93 -0.62 13.71
CA ALA A 31 11.33 -0.31 14.03
C ALA A 31 12.31 -1.06 13.10
N PRO A 32 13.50 -0.51 12.88
CA PRO A 32 13.96 0.74 13.47
C PRO A 32 13.41 1.97 12.74
N LEU A 33 13.19 3.05 13.47
CA LEU A 33 12.68 4.30 12.92
C LEU A 33 13.70 5.44 13.08
N SER A 34 14.00 6.15 11.98
CA SER A 34 14.71 7.42 12.02
C SER A 34 13.86 8.53 12.67
N LYS A 35 14.49 9.67 12.99
CA LYS A 35 13.75 10.86 13.45
C LYS A 35 12.70 11.30 12.44
N ASP A 36 13.05 11.28 11.14
CA ASP A 36 12.13 11.65 10.06
C ASP A 36 10.94 10.69 9.97
N ASN A 37 11.18 9.38 10.09
CA ASN A 37 10.10 8.40 10.12
C ASN A 37 9.18 8.57 11.34
N LYS A 38 9.73 8.85 12.51
CA LYS A 38 8.94 9.15 13.72
C LYS A 38 8.10 10.41 13.52
N TYR A 39 8.68 11.46 12.95
CA TYR A 39 7.96 12.69 12.63
C TYR A 39 6.80 12.44 11.65
N GLN A 40 7.08 11.79 10.51
CA GLN A 40 6.05 11.45 9.52
C GLN A 40 4.91 10.61 10.10
N LEU A 41 5.27 9.63 10.94
CA LEU A 41 4.27 8.81 11.61
C LEU A 41 3.44 9.64 12.59
N GLN A 42 4.06 10.51 13.38
CA GLN A 42 3.35 11.39 14.33
C GLN A 42 2.41 12.35 13.59
N GLU A 43 2.86 12.99 12.51
CA GLU A 43 2.01 13.83 11.67
C GLU A 43 0.78 13.07 11.16
N ARG A 44 0.98 11.83 10.71
CA ARG A 44 -0.11 10.98 10.27
C ARG A 44 -1.08 10.62 11.40
N LEU A 45 -0.58 10.36 12.61
CA LEU A 45 -1.41 10.07 13.78
C LEU A 45 -2.17 11.31 14.26
N ASN A 46 -1.55 12.49 14.21
CA ASN A 46 -2.16 13.76 14.58
C ASN A 46 -3.43 14.05 13.76
N ARG A 47 -3.46 13.64 12.47
CA ARG A 47 -4.66 13.77 11.60
C ARG A 47 -5.87 13.03 12.16
N TYR A 48 -5.63 11.96 12.90
CA TYR A 48 -6.67 11.16 13.56
C TYR A 48 -6.83 11.51 15.04
N GLY A 49 -6.25 12.62 15.51
CA GLY A 49 -6.29 13.02 16.91
C GLY A 49 -5.55 12.06 17.86
N ILE A 50 -4.68 11.20 17.32
CA ILE A 50 -3.95 10.21 18.09
C ILE A 50 -2.58 10.77 18.45
N ARG A 51 -2.36 10.96 19.76
CA ARG A 51 -1.05 11.32 20.32
C ARG A 51 -0.52 10.13 21.08
N LYS A 52 0.55 9.53 20.59
CA LYS A 52 1.20 8.39 21.22
C LYS A 52 2.70 8.48 21.05
N GLU A 53 3.43 8.26 22.12
CA GLU A 53 4.89 8.10 22.03
C GLU A 53 5.23 6.84 21.24
N MET A 54 6.27 6.93 20.41
CA MET A 54 6.78 5.84 19.61
C MET A 54 8.07 5.35 20.27
N ASP A 55 7.89 4.46 21.24
CA ASP A 55 8.93 3.96 22.14
C ASP A 55 9.50 2.60 21.73
N TRP A 56 8.94 1.96 20.69
CA TRP A 56 9.50 0.70 20.19
C TRP A 56 10.86 0.92 19.49
N ASN A 57 11.82 0.05 19.81
CA ASN A 57 13.20 0.13 19.31
C ASN A 57 13.53 -0.92 18.26
N ASN A 58 12.72 -1.98 18.18
CA ASN A 58 12.90 -3.09 17.25
C ASN A 58 11.55 -3.60 16.75
N PHE A 59 11.56 -4.54 15.82
CA PHE A 59 10.37 -5.07 15.18
C PHE A 59 9.47 -5.82 16.18
N ASP A 60 10.05 -6.54 17.14
CA ASP A 60 9.31 -7.28 18.15
C ASP A 60 8.56 -6.36 19.11
N ASP A 61 9.17 -5.27 19.57
CA ASP A 61 8.50 -4.25 20.41
C ASP A 61 7.24 -3.73 19.71
N TRP A 62 7.36 -3.44 18.41
CA TRP A 62 6.24 -2.92 17.61
C TRP A 62 5.12 -3.97 17.43
N LEU A 63 5.46 -5.24 17.17
CA LEU A 63 4.47 -6.33 17.11
C LEU A 63 3.79 -6.56 18.46
N THR A 64 4.55 -6.50 19.54
CA THR A 64 4.03 -6.63 20.93
C THR A 64 3.05 -5.50 21.25
N GLU A 65 3.32 -4.29 20.80
CA GLU A 65 2.38 -3.17 20.93
C GLU A 65 1.03 -3.45 20.23
N ILE A 66 1.07 -4.07 19.05
CA ILE A 66 -0.16 -4.46 18.33
C ILE A 66 -0.86 -5.62 19.07
N GLU A 67 -0.13 -6.60 19.58
CA GLU A 67 -0.68 -7.71 20.38
C GLU A 67 -1.40 -7.21 21.62
N ASN A 68 -0.79 -6.28 22.37
CA ASN A 68 -1.38 -5.67 23.56
C ASN A 68 -2.69 -4.91 23.25
N ASN A 69 -2.80 -4.37 22.05
CA ASN A 69 -4.04 -3.71 21.59
C ASN A 69 -5.11 -4.70 21.12
N MET A 70 -4.84 -5.99 21.04
CA MET A 70 -5.77 -7.05 20.61
C MET A 70 -6.52 -6.68 19.32
N PRO A 71 -5.97 -6.88 18.14
CA PRO A 71 -6.62 -6.51 16.88
C PRO A 71 -7.89 -7.35 16.61
N SER A 72 -8.85 -6.80 15.88
CA SER A 72 -10.07 -7.54 15.51
C SER A 72 -9.85 -8.59 14.42
N ILE A 73 -8.82 -8.41 13.59
CA ILE A 73 -8.39 -9.33 12.53
C ILE A 73 -6.96 -9.76 12.74
N ASN A 74 -6.57 -10.89 12.16
CA ASN A 74 -5.18 -11.33 12.19
C ASN A 74 -4.31 -10.34 11.40
N VAL A 75 -3.10 -10.09 11.89
CA VAL A 75 -2.18 -9.15 11.27
C VAL A 75 -0.77 -9.72 11.22
N ALA A 76 -0.07 -9.42 10.16
CA ALA A 76 1.36 -9.64 10.02
C ALA A 76 2.02 -8.41 9.40
N ALA A 77 3.33 -8.38 9.39
CA ALA A 77 4.04 -7.22 8.86
C ALA A 77 5.23 -7.57 7.98
N GLN A 78 5.58 -6.61 7.15
CA GLN A 78 6.80 -6.56 6.36
C GLN A 78 7.73 -5.48 6.89
N ILE A 79 9.04 -5.69 6.79
CA ILE A 79 10.02 -4.63 7.03
C ILE A 79 10.21 -3.83 5.74
N GLY A 80 10.11 -2.50 5.83
CA GLY A 80 10.14 -1.60 4.69
C GLY A 80 11.53 -1.05 4.40
N HIS A 81 12.00 -1.21 3.17
CA HIS A 81 13.28 -0.69 2.69
C HIS A 81 13.44 0.83 2.88
N GLY A 82 12.39 1.62 2.56
CA GLY A 82 12.46 3.07 2.73
C GLY A 82 12.70 3.48 4.18
N ASN A 83 12.10 2.77 5.15
CA ASN A 83 12.37 2.99 6.57
C ASN A 83 13.78 2.58 6.98
N LEU A 84 14.26 1.42 6.52
CA LEU A 84 15.62 0.97 6.79
C LEU A 84 16.66 1.96 6.24
N ARG A 85 16.46 2.38 4.98
CA ARG A 85 17.36 3.34 4.34
C ARG A 85 17.35 4.67 5.05
N SER A 86 16.18 5.20 5.42
CA SER A 86 16.05 6.42 6.22
C SER A 86 16.71 6.29 7.60
N TYR A 87 16.63 5.13 8.24
CA TYR A 87 17.26 4.86 9.53
C TYR A 87 18.78 4.83 9.45
N VAL A 88 19.34 4.19 8.40
CA VAL A 88 20.79 3.98 8.29
C VAL A 88 21.50 5.18 7.70
N MET A 89 20.90 5.88 6.73
CA MET A 89 21.57 6.93 5.98
C MET A 89 20.73 8.19 5.73
N GLY A 90 19.55 8.30 6.37
CA GLY A 90 18.66 9.46 6.20
C GLY A 90 17.99 9.51 4.83
N MET A 91 17.62 10.71 4.41
CA MET A 91 16.93 10.97 3.13
C MET A 91 17.92 11.40 2.02
N GLU A 92 19.16 10.92 2.06
CA GLU A 92 20.20 11.30 1.11
C GLU A 92 20.03 10.63 -0.26
N ALA A 93 20.18 11.40 -1.34
CA ALA A 93 20.06 10.93 -2.73
C ALA A 93 21.40 10.37 -3.25
N ARG A 94 21.94 9.36 -2.59
CA ARG A 94 23.16 8.66 -2.98
C ARG A 94 23.05 7.16 -2.80
N GLN A 95 23.96 6.41 -3.35
CA GLN A 95 24.08 4.97 -3.10
C GLN A 95 24.55 4.70 -1.66
N ALA A 96 24.10 3.59 -1.07
CA ALA A 96 24.61 3.11 0.20
C ALA A 96 26.08 2.65 0.03
N ASN A 97 26.93 3.01 0.99
CA ASN A 97 28.26 2.43 1.08
C ASN A 97 28.20 1.00 1.68
N PRO A 98 29.31 0.23 1.64
CA PRO A 98 29.31 -1.16 2.14
C PRO A 98 28.87 -1.31 3.59
N ASP A 99 29.25 -0.38 4.48
CA ASP A 99 28.90 -0.45 5.91
C ASP A 99 27.41 -0.15 6.11
N GLU A 100 26.87 0.81 5.37
CA GLU A 100 25.44 1.12 5.39
C GLU A 100 24.60 -0.05 4.85
N LEU A 101 25.04 -0.66 3.76
CA LEU A 101 24.39 -1.85 3.21
C LEU A 101 24.40 -3.02 4.20
N ASN A 102 25.53 -3.27 4.88
CA ASN A 102 25.63 -4.29 5.90
C ASN A 102 24.71 -4.01 7.09
N LYS A 103 24.59 -2.75 7.54
CA LYS A 103 23.65 -2.39 8.59
C LYS A 103 22.21 -2.67 8.18
N MET A 104 21.82 -2.34 6.93
CA MET A 104 20.48 -2.67 6.43
C MET A 104 20.24 -4.19 6.39
N LYS A 105 21.25 -4.98 5.96
CA LYS A 105 21.20 -6.45 5.99
C LYS A 105 20.97 -6.99 7.41
N ASP A 106 21.69 -6.47 8.38
CA ASP A 106 21.59 -6.89 9.79
C ASP A 106 20.18 -6.58 10.34
N GLU A 107 19.62 -5.42 10.02
CA GLU A 107 18.26 -5.07 10.48
C GLU A 107 17.18 -5.96 9.85
N ILE A 108 17.32 -6.34 8.56
CA ILE A 108 16.41 -7.32 7.94
C ILE A 108 16.56 -8.69 8.64
N GLN A 109 17.79 -9.15 8.90
CA GLN A 109 18.00 -10.41 9.59
C GLN A 109 17.38 -10.41 10.98
N LYS A 110 17.58 -9.34 11.78
CA LYS A 110 16.93 -9.18 13.09
C LYS A 110 15.41 -9.25 12.98
N ALA A 111 14.81 -8.57 11.98
CA ALA A 111 13.37 -8.64 11.78
C ALA A 111 12.90 -10.06 11.39
N CYS A 112 13.70 -10.81 10.63
CA CYS A 112 13.43 -12.22 10.33
C CYS A 112 13.43 -13.08 11.61
N ASP A 113 14.42 -12.88 12.49
CA ASP A 113 14.53 -13.59 13.77
C ASP A 113 13.36 -13.24 14.71
N GLN A 114 12.74 -12.08 14.54
CA GLN A 114 11.56 -11.59 15.27
C GLN A 114 10.22 -11.94 14.60
N GLY A 115 10.23 -12.61 13.43
CA GLY A 115 9.06 -13.19 12.82
C GLY A 115 8.36 -12.33 11.75
N VAL A 116 9.09 -11.47 11.07
CA VAL A 116 8.58 -10.74 9.89
C VAL A 116 8.15 -11.71 8.77
N LEU A 117 7.07 -11.40 8.05
CA LEU A 117 6.59 -12.22 6.94
C LEU A 117 7.08 -11.75 5.56
N GLY A 118 7.68 -10.58 5.49
CA GLY A 118 8.16 -10.05 4.21
C GLY A 118 9.12 -8.89 4.36
N PHE A 119 9.76 -8.61 3.24
CA PHE A 119 10.57 -7.42 2.99
C PHE A 119 9.93 -6.64 1.85
N SER A 120 9.64 -5.35 2.04
CA SER A 120 8.97 -4.53 1.03
C SER A 120 9.84 -3.38 0.53
N THR A 121 9.73 -3.06 -0.75
CA THR A 121 10.32 -1.85 -1.34
C THR A 121 9.26 -0.92 -1.90
N GLY A 122 9.57 0.38 -1.89
CA GLY A 122 8.82 1.42 -2.58
C GLY A 122 9.79 2.26 -3.41
N LEU A 123 10.20 1.72 -4.56
CA LEU A 123 11.26 2.30 -5.39
C LEU A 123 10.80 3.54 -6.17
N TRP A 124 9.53 3.85 -6.09
CA TRP A 124 8.94 5.12 -6.52
C TRP A 124 9.24 6.26 -5.53
N TYR A 125 9.22 5.97 -4.23
CA TYR A 125 9.26 6.97 -3.17
C TYR A 125 10.69 7.22 -2.65
N ALA A 126 11.01 8.48 -2.30
CA ALA A 126 12.22 8.78 -1.54
C ALA A 126 12.11 8.19 -0.12
N PRO A 127 13.21 7.65 0.46
CA PRO A 127 14.55 7.52 -0.10
C PRO A 127 14.78 6.24 -0.92
N GLY A 128 13.78 5.35 -1.05
CA GLY A 128 13.88 4.08 -1.78
C GLY A 128 14.25 4.28 -3.26
N SER A 129 13.74 5.36 -3.87
CA SER A 129 14.02 5.70 -5.28
C SER A 129 15.48 6.03 -5.57
N TYR A 130 16.28 6.31 -4.56
CA TYR A 130 17.71 6.61 -4.71
C TYR A 130 18.60 5.35 -4.68
N SER A 131 18.02 4.18 -4.36
CA SER A 131 18.75 2.91 -4.34
C SER A 131 19.02 2.36 -5.73
N SER A 132 20.11 1.62 -5.87
CA SER A 132 20.37 0.80 -7.05
C SER A 132 19.64 -0.53 -6.99
N ALA A 133 19.50 -1.22 -8.14
CA ALA A 133 19.02 -2.59 -8.18
C ALA A 133 19.92 -3.54 -7.38
N GLU A 134 21.25 -3.31 -7.38
CA GLU A 134 22.22 -4.12 -6.62
C GLU A 134 21.98 -4.05 -5.11
N GLU A 135 21.65 -2.87 -4.57
CA GLU A 135 21.28 -2.72 -3.16
C GLU A 135 20.09 -3.62 -2.83
N ILE A 136 19.03 -3.58 -3.65
CA ILE A 136 17.83 -4.39 -3.42
C ILE A 136 18.11 -5.89 -3.56
N ILE A 137 18.92 -6.29 -4.55
CA ILE A 137 19.33 -7.69 -4.74
C ILE A 137 20.06 -8.22 -3.51
N GLU A 138 21.00 -7.45 -2.97
CA GLU A 138 21.74 -7.85 -1.76
C GLU A 138 20.82 -8.00 -0.53
N LEU A 139 19.82 -7.13 -0.38
CA LEU A 139 18.83 -7.22 0.68
C LEU A 139 17.83 -8.37 0.46
N ALA A 140 17.39 -8.58 -0.78
CA ALA A 140 16.48 -9.67 -1.15
C ALA A 140 17.10 -11.07 -0.96
N LYS A 141 18.43 -11.20 -1.03
CA LYS A 141 19.13 -12.45 -0.65
C LYS A 141 18.87 -12.84 0.80
N ILE A 142 18.74 -11.86 1.71
CA ILE A 142 18.38 -12.13 3.11
C ILE A 142 16.94 -12.66 3.19
N ALA A 143 16.01 -12.01 2.48
CA ALA A 143 14.63 -12.45 2.40
C ALA A 143 14.51 -13.89 1.88
N ASN A 144 15.23 -14.23 0.82
CA ASN A 144 15.25 -15.59 0.27
C ASN A 144 15.77 -16.63 1.28
N ARG A 145 16.89 -16.35 1.95
CA ARG A 145 17.46 -17.28 2.95
C ARG A 145 16.51 -17.55 4.11
N ASN A 146 15.70 -16.58 4.49
CA ASN A 146 14.71 -16.68 5.56
C ASN A 146 13.31 -17.11 5.06
N ASN A 147 13.17 -17.44 3.77
CA ASN A 147 11.90 -17.83 3.13
C ASN A 147 10.74 -16.85 3.36
N ILE A 148 11.04 -15.55 3.45
CA ILE A 148 10.03 -14.48 3.54
C ILE A 148 9.76 -13.86 2.16
N LEU A 149 8.58 -13.28 1.99
CA LEU A 149 8.15 -12.64 0.75
C LEU A 149 8.96 -11.35 0.48
N TYR A 150 9.36 -11.12 -0.76
CA TYR A 150 9.76 -9.80 -1.24
C TYR A 150 8.61 -9.16 -2.01
N SER A 151 8.13 -8.00 -1.57
CA SER A 151 7.10 -7.23 -2.28
C SER A 151 7.65 -5.90 -2.79
N SER A 152 7.28 -5.52 -4.01
CA SER A 152 7.81 -4.33 -4.67
C SER A 152 6.73 -3.42 -5.24
N HIS A 153 6.60 -2.22 -4.69
CA HIS A 153 6.15 -1.08 -5.47
C HIS A 153 7.30 -0.71 -6.40
N ILE A 154 7.15 -0.98 -7.67
CA ILE A 154 8.23 -0.87 -8.67
C ILE A 154 8.69 0.58 -8.86
N ARG A 155 9.86 0.77 -9.46
CA ARG A 155 10.56 2.05 -9.60
C ARG A 155 9.80 3.08 -10.44
N SER A 156 9.01 2.63 -11.38
CA SER A 156 8.12 3.46 -12.19
C SER A 156 6.87 2.66 -12.58
N GLU A 157 5.72 3.31 -12.52
CA GLU A 157 4.43 2.79 -13.01
C GLU A 157 3.97 3.53 -14.26
N SER A 158 4.81 4.44 -14.78
CA SER A 158 4.55 5.33 -15.91
C SER A 158 5.81 5.58 -16.74
N ASP A 159 6.00 6.78 -17.28
CA ASP A 159 7.11 7.18 -18.14
C ASP A 159 8.23 7.94 -17.44
N ASP A 160 8.17 8.06 -16.13
CA ASP A 160 9.25 8.68 -15.36
C ASP A 160 10.38 7.70 -15.03
N SER A 161 11.51 8.22 -14.59
CA SER A 161 12.67 7.43 -14.20
C SER A 161 13.08 6.41 -15.29
N SER A 162 13.05 5.12 -14.95
CA SER A 162 13.36 4.02 -15.88
C SER A 162 12.21 3.69 -16.85
N GLY A 163 10.99 4.17 -16.58
CA GLY A 163 9.77 3.77 -17.27
C GLY A 163 9.13 2.48 -16.72
N LEU A 164 7.86 2.25 -17.07
CA LEU A 164 7.02 1.17 -16.54
C LEU A 164 7.63 -0.23 -16.79
N PHE A 165 7.92 -0.57 -18.04
CA PHE A 165 8.34 -1.93 -18.36
C PHE A 165 9.74 -2.28 -17.86
N PRO A 166 10.76 -1.40 -17.94
CA PRO A 166 12.04 -1.63 -17.30
C PRO A 166 11.94 -1.77 -15.78
N ALA A 167 11.09 -0.98 -15.12
CA ALA A 167 10.88 -1.10 -13.68
C ALA A 167 10.19 -2.44 -13.29
N HIS A 168 9.25 -2.90 -14.11
CA HIS A 168 8.63 -4.21 -13.96
C HIS A 168 9.65 -5.34 -14.17
N ALA A 169 10.50 -5.22 -15.19
CA ALA A 169 11.58 -6.17 -15.46
C ALA A 169 12.64 -6.19 -14.34
N GLU A 170 12.93 -5.05 -13.68
CA GLU A 170 13.81 -4.97 -12.50
C GLU A 170 13.30 -5.87 -11.37
N ALA A 171 12.00 -5.85 -11.06
CA ALA A 171 11.44 -6.71 -10.03
C ALA A 171 11.56 -8.21 -10.37
N ILE A 172 11.39 -8.58 -11.66
CA ILE A 172 11.59 -9.95 -12.15
C ILE A 172 13.06 -10.34 -12.07
N GLU A 173 13.98 -9.43 -12.43
CA GLU A 173 15.42 -9.67 -12.37
C GLU A 173 15.92 -9.91 -10.94
N ILE A 174 15.31 -9.25 -9.95
CA ILE A 174 15.58 -9.52 -8.53
C ILE A 174 15.22 -10.97 -8.20
N ALA A 175 14.06 -11.48 -8.67
CA ALA A 175 13.72 -12.90 -8.51
C ALA A 175 14.76 -13.82 -9.15
N ARG A 176 15.18 -13.51 -10.37
CA ARG A 176 16.14 -14.32 -11.14
C ARG A 176 17.49 -14.41 -10.46
N ARG A 177 17.99 -13.29 -9.92
CA ARG A 177 19.32 -13.22 -9.30
C ARG A 177 19.37 -13.71 -7.87
N THR A 178 18.24 -13.81 -7.18
CA THR A 178 18.20 -14.13 -5.75
C THR A 178 17.44 -15.41 -5.43
N GLY A 179 16.55 -15.86 -6.32
CA GLY A 179 15.61 -16.95 -6.04
C GLY A 179 14.48 -16.57 -5.09
N VAL A 180 14.39 -15.30 -4.66
CA VAL A 180 13.35 -14.86 -3.72
C VAL A 180 11.98 -14.92 -4.38
N ARG A 181 10.96 -15.26 -3.58
CA ARG A 181 9.55 -15.14 -3.97
C ARG A 181 9.18 -13.67 -4.10
N VAL A 182 8.79 -13.22 -5.30
CA VAL A 182 8.48 -11.82 -5.60
C VAL A 182 6.97 -11.60 -5.73
N GLN A 183 6.49 -10.57 -5.06
CA GLN A 183 5.15 -10.00 -5.22
C GLN A 183 5.27 -8.60 -5.82
N ILE A 184 4.84 -8.41 -7.07
CA ILE A 184 4.73 -7.08 -7.65
C ILE A 184 3.46 -6.44 -7.11
N SER A 185 3.61 -5.41 -6.29
CA SER A 185 2.50 -4.76 -5.59
C SER A 185 1.63 -3.97 -6.55
N HIS A 186 0.30 -4.03 -6.36
CA HIS A 186 -0.72 -3.22 -7.05
C HIS A 186 -0.42 -2.99 -8.54
N VAL A 187 -0.23 -4.08 -9.30
CA VAL A 187 0.13 -4.07 -10.71
C VAL A 187 -0.80 -3.16 -11.51
N LYS A 188 -0.24 -2.16 -12.17
CA LYS A 188 -0.99 -1.16 -12.96
C LYS A 188 -0.12 -0.48 -14.01
N SER A 189 -0.78 0.08 -15.03
CA SER A 189 -0.21 0.97 -16.03
C SER A 189 -0.77 2.38 -15.80
N VAL A 190 0.09 3.30 -15.35
CA VAL A 190 -0.31 4.65 -14.98
C VAL A 190 -0.14 5.63 -16.14
N GLY A 191 -1.23 6.34 -16.44
CA GLY A 191 -1.28 7.46 -17.38
C GLY A 191 -1.63 7.07 -18.81
N PRO A 192 -2.19 8.02 -19.58
CA PRO A 192 -2.74 7.80 -20.92
C PRO A 192 -1.77 7.15 -21.90
N LYS A 193 -0.48 7.37 -21.75
CA LYS A 193 0.57 6.77 -22.59
C LYS A 193 0.66 5.25 -22.48
N PHE A 194 0.25 4.70 -21.32
CA PHE A 194 0.33 3.27 -21.03
C PHE A 194 -1.03 2.58 -20.96
N TRP A 195 -2.12 3.31 -21.09
CA TRP A 195 -3.45 2.74 -21.13
C TRP A 195 -3.61 1.76 -22.30
N GLY A 196 -4.29 0.65 -22.03
CA GLY A 196 -4.43 -0.46 -22.98
C GLY A 196 -3.24 -1.40 -23.02
N ARG A 197 -2.19 -1.19 -22.19
CA ARG A 197 -0.96 -2.00 -22.16
C ARG A 197 -0.77 -2.83 -20.89
N GLY A 198 -1.79 -2.92 -20.06
CA GLY A 198 -1.74 -3.73 -18.83
C GLY A 198 -1.44 -5.20 -19.07
N TYR A 199 -1.82 -5.75 -20.23
CA TYR A 199 -1.55 -7.13 -20.62
C TYR A 199 -0.05 -7.44 -20.73
N GLU A 200 0.81 -6.47 -21.12
CA GLU A 200 2.27 -6.67 -21.24
C GLU A 200 2.92 -6.94 -19.88
N LEU A 201 2.35 -6.37 -18.80
CA LEU A 201 2.81 -6.65 -17.44
C LEU A 201 2.52 -8.10 -17.04
N ILE A 202 1.36 -8.60 -17.44
CA ILE A 202 0.96 -9.99 -17.21
C ILE A 202 1.83 -10.95 -18.00
N GLU A 203 2.09 -10.66 -19.28
CA GLU A 203 3.01 -11.46 -20.12
C GLU A 203 4.40 -11.52 -19.50
N GLY A 204 4.90 -10.42 -18.91
CA GLY A 204 6.17 -10.38 -18.19
C GLY A 204 6.20 -11.34 -16.99
N ILE A 205 5.14 -11.33 -16.17
CA ILE A 205 5.02 -12.26 -15.04
C ILE A 205 4.92 -13.70 -15.52
N GLU A 206 4.10 -13.97 -16.54
CA GLU A 206 3.91 -15.32 -17.08
C GLU A 206 5.21 -15.89 -17.65
N LYS A 207 5.96 -15.09 -18.41
CA LYS A 207 7.27 -15.48 -18.91
C LYS A 207 8.23 -15.83 -17.78
N ALA A 208 8.30 -15.00 -16.73
CA ALA A 208 9.14 -15.26 -15.55
C ALA A 208 8.74 -16.58 -14.85
N ARG A 209 7.45 -16.85 -14.72
CA ARG A 209 6.95 -18.11 -14.14
C ARG A 209 7.28 -19.33 -15.01
N ASN A 210 7.21 -19.20 -16.33
CA ASN A 210 7.62 -20.26 -17.27
C ASN A 210 9.13 -20.54 -17.22
N GLU A 211 9.94 -19.58 -16.80
CA GLU A 211 11.36 -19.74 -16.46
C GLU A 211 11.58 -20.44 -15.09
N GLY A 212 10.51 -20.73 -14.35
CA GLY A 212 10.57 -21.34 -13.01
C GLY A 212 10.71 -20.35 -11.86
N LEU A 213 10.59 -19.03 -12.11
CA LEU A 213 10.66 -18.02 -11.07
C LEU A 213 9.33 -17.90 -10.32
N ASP A 214 9.38 -17.73 -9.00
CA ASP A 214 8.18 -17.51 -8.18
C ASP A 214 7.81 -16.03 -8.13
N VAL A 215 7.23 -15.53 -9.23
CA VAL A 215 6.75 -14.15 -9.38
C VAL A 215 5.24 -14.14 -9.47
N ALA A 216 4.61 -13.24 -8.73
CA ALA A 216 3.18 -12.98 -8.77
C ALA A 216 2.92 -11.47 -8.57
N GLY A 217 1.67 -11.05 -8.68
CA GLY A 217 1.26 -9.68 -8.41
C GLY A 217 0.06 -9.60 -7.48
N ASP A 218 -0.30 -8.38 -7.13
CA ASP A 218 -1.58 -8.07 -6.53
C ASP A 218 -2.22 -6.85 -7.18
N GLN A 219 -3.52 -6.67 -6.96
CA GLN A 219 -4.31 -5.61 -7.57
C GLN A 219 -5.49 -5.24 -6.68
N TYR A 220 -5.87 -3.96 -6.68
CA TYR A 220 -7.17 -3.49 -6.21
C TYR A 220 -8.11 -3.21 -7.40
N PRO A 221 -9.43 -3.46 -7.26
CA PRO A 221 -10.37 -3.39 -8.38
C PRO A 221 -10.88 -1.96 -8.65
N TYR A 222 -9.98 -0.98 -8.76
CA TYR A 222 -10.28 0.43 -9.01
C TYR A 222 -9.30 0.99 -10.02
N TYR A 223 -9.74 1.97 -10.81
CA TYR A 223 -8.91 2.64 -11.81
C TYR A 223 -8.35 3.99 -11.36
N TRP A 224 -8.63 4.39 -10.12
CA TRP A 224 -7.99 5.50 -9.44
C TRP A 224 -7.01 4.96 -8.40
N SER A 225 -5.96 5.71 -8.13
CA SER A 225 -4.98 5.43 -7.06
C SER A 225 -5.04 6.51 -5.97
N SER A 226 -4.28 6.32 -4.90
CA SER A 226 -4.12 7.35 -3.87
C SER A 226 -2.73 7.30 -3.27
N THR A 227 -2.11 8.49 -3.11
CA THR A 227 -0.77 8.62 -2.56
C THR A 227 -0.53 10.05 -2.00
N PRO A 228 0.47 10.27 -1.12
CA PRO A 228 0.83 11.60 -0.64
C PRO A 228 1.21 12.58 -1.75
N ILE A 229 1.03 13.88 -1.51
CA ILE A 229 1.36 14.97 -2.44
C ILE A 229 2.81 14.84 -2.92
N SER A 230 3.77 14.67 -2.00
CA SER A 230 5.19 14.52 -2.34
C SER A 230 5.46 13.32 -3.24
N GLY A 231 4.73 12.23 -3.06
CA GLY A 231 4.90 11.00 -3.84
C GLY A 231 4.41 11.10 -5.28
N CYS A 232 3.43 11.96 -5.58
CA CYS A 232 2.81 12.02 -6.90
C CYS A 232 3.00 13.34 -7.67
N MET A 233 3.40 14.42 -7.00
CA MET A 233 3.44 15.75 -7.61
C MET A 233 4.84 16.38 -7.61
N PHE A 234 5.81 15.78 -6.89
CA PHE A 234 7.14 16.33 -6.77
C PHE A 234 8.19 15.47 -7.49
N PRO A 235 9.14 16.08 -8.23
CA PRO A 235 10.27 15.36 -8.78
C PRO A 235 11.17 14.85 -7.64
N ARG A 236 11.67 13.63 -7.77
CA ARG A 236 12.40 12.93 -6.70
C ARG A 236 13.62 13.66 -6.19
N TRP A 237 14.36 14.35 -7.09
CA TRP A 237 15.53 15.14 -6.72
C TRP A 237 15.20 16.26 -5.72
N SER A 238 13.97 16.82 -5.79
CA SER A 238 13.55 17.90 -4.89
C SER A 238 13.25 17.42 -3.47
N LEU A 239 13.05 16.11 -3.26
CA LEU A 239 12.73 15.50 -1.97
C LEU A 239 13.98 15.07 -1.17
N GLU A 240 15.17 15.24 -1.72
CA GLU A 240 16.43 14.94 -1.04
C GLU A 240 16.54 15.68 0.28
N GLY A 241 16.96 14.98 1.34
CA GLY A 241 17.09 15.52 2.69
C GLY A 241 15.75 15.73 3.41
N GLY A 242 14.64 15.24 2.84
CA GLY A 242 13.31 15.26 3.45
C GLY A 242 12.59 16.60 3.30
N ARG A 243 11.42 16.67 3.96
CA ARG A 243 10.45 17.79 3.78
C ARG A 243 11.06 19.16 4.10
N GLU A 244 11.79 19.30 5.19
CA GLU A 244 12.40 20.58 5.58
C GLU A 244 13.35 21.12 4.50
N LYS A 245 14.19 20.24 3.94
CA LYS A 245 15.11 20.60 2.85
C LYS A 245 14.35 20.94 1.56
N THR A 246 13.28 20.23 1.27
CA THR A 246 12.39 20.55 0.12
C THR A 246 11.80 21.95 0.28
N LEU A 247 11.26 22.28 1.45
CA LEU A 247 10.70 23.60 1.73
C LEU A 247 11.76 24.72 1.64
N LEU A 248 13.01 24.45 2.06
CA LEU A 248 14.11 25.39 1.88
C LEU A 248 14.45 25.62 0.40
N ARG A 249 14.49 24.55 -0.42
CA ARG A 249 14.69 24.66 -1.88
C ARG A 249 13.58 25.47 -2.54
N MET A 250 12.35 25.32 -2.12
CA MET A 250 11.19 26.06 -2.65
C MET A 250 11.23 27.57 -2.35
N LYS A 251 12.10 28.05 -1.45
CA LYS A 251 12.32 29.48 -1.22
C LYS A 251 13.17 30.13 -2.32
N ASP A 252 13.96 29.36 -3.03
CA ASP A 252 14.67 29.78 -4.23
C ASP A 252 13.69 29.80 -5.42
N SER A 253 13.56 30.96 -6.07
CA SER A 253 12.60 31.18 -7.14
C SER A 253 12.83 30.27 -8.36
N ASP A 254 14.09 30.05 -8.71
CA ASP A 254 14.45 29.28 -9.90
C ASP A 254 14.22 27.79 -9.65
N ILE A 255 14.57 27.31 -8.46
CA ILE A 255 14.31 25.93 -8.04
C ILE A 255 12.80 25.69 -7.92
N ARG A 256 12.06 26.63 -7.34
CA ARG A 256 10.58 26.54 -7.23
C ARG A 256 9.95 26.43 -8.63
N GLU A 257 10.36 27.29 -9.55
CA GLU A 257 9.83 27.27 -10.92
C GLU A 257 10.17 25.95 -11.63
N LYS A 258 11.38 25.41 -11.43
CA LYS A 258 11.76 24.12 -11.95
C LYS A 258 10.88 22.99 -11.40
N ILE A 259 10.64 22.93 -10.08
CA ILE A 259 9.76 21.95 -9.47
C ILE A 259 8.35 22.09 -10.07
N LYS A 260 7.81 23.28 -10.16
CA LYS A 260 6.49 23.59 -10.69
C LYS A 260 6.33 23.12 -12.14
N ASN A 261 7.32 23.36 -12.98
CA ASN A 261 7.31 22.92 -14.38
C ASN A 261 7.33 21.37 -14.49
N GLU A 262 8.07 20.68 -13.65
CA GLU A 262 8.03 19.23 -13.62
C GLU A 262 6.71 18.68 -13.03
N THR A 263 6.08 19.40 -12.09
CA THR A 263 4.74 19.06 -11.54
C THR A 263 3.67 19.03 -12.61
N THR A 264 3.76 19.87 -13.67
CA THR A 264 2.87 19.82 -14.83
C THR A 264 2.84 18.43 -15.49
N ASN A 265 4.01 17.79 -15.62
CA ASN A 265 4.09 16.44 -16.20
C ASN A 265 3.40 15.40 -15.31
N PHE A 266 3.53 15.52 -13.97
CA PHE A 266 2.82 14.65 -13.04
C PHE A 266 1.30 14.84 -13.12
N ILE A 267 0.81 16.08 -13.14
CA ILE A 267 -0.62 16.38 -13.28
C ILE A 267 -1.16 15.78 -14.60
N ASN A 268 -0.45 15.94 -15.71
CA ASN A 268 -0.87 15.41 -17.01
C ASN A 268 -0.94 13.87 -17.04
N ARG A 269 -0.09 13.19 -16.26
CA ARG A 269 -0.09 11.74 -16.09
C ARG A 269 -1.40 11.22 -15.49
N PHE A 270 -2.06 12.03 -14.68
CA PHE A 270 -3.32 11.68 -14.02
C PHE A 270 -4.55 12.26 -14.73
N HIS A 271 -4.49 12.33 -16.04
CA HIS A 271 -5.59 12.86 -16.88
C HIS A 271 -5.85 14.35 -16.65
N GLY A 272 -4.81 15.13 -16.32
CA GLY A 272 -4.88 16.55 -16.03
C GLY A 272 -5.35 16.89 -14.62
N ALA A 273 -5.52 18.16 -14.34
CA ALA A 273 -5.85 18.67 -13.01
C ALA A 273 -7.23 18.21 -12.48
N GLN A 274 -8.18 17.89 -13.36
CA GLN A 274 -9.47 17.29 -12.99
C GLN A 274 -9.33 15.86 -12.46
N GLY A 275 -8.28 15.14 -12.85
CA GLY A 275 -8.00 13.79 -12.40
C GLY A 275 -7.23 13.73 -11.07
N CYS A 276 -6.97 14.87 -10.43
CA CYS A 276 -6.25 14.97 -9.15
C CYS A 276 -7.21 15.56 -8.09
N VAL A 277 -7.77 14.70 -7.22
CA VAL A 277 -8.74 15.09 -6.19
C VAL A 277 -8.06 15.04 -4.82
N LEU A 278 -8.11 16.12 -4.06
CA LEU A 278 -7.53 16.20 -2.72
C LEU A 278 -8.32 15.32 -1.74
N ALA A 279 -7.66 14.34 -1.15
CA ALA A 279 -8.31 13.31 -0.37
C ALA A 279 -8.25 13.57 1.15
N ASP A 280 -7.12 14.06 1.62
CA ASP A 280 -6.86 14.27 3.05
C ASP A 280 -5.97 15.50 3.20
N TYR A 281 -6.51 16.53 3.85
CA TYR A 281 -5.80 17.80 4.03
C TYR A 281 -6.26 18.52 5.30
N PRO A 282 -5.69 18.19 6.46
CA PRO A 282 -6.16 18.70 7.76
C PRO A 282 -6.02 20.21 7.96
N GLU A 283 -5.16 20.88 7.19
CA GLU A 283 -4.99 22.35 7.25
C GLU A 283 -6.21 23.12 6.74
N ASP A 284 -6.97 22.53 5.80
CA ASP A 284 -8.21 23.10 5.29
C ASP A 284 -9.10 21.98 4.71
N THR A 285 -9.93 21.42 5.56
CA THR A 285 -10.83 20.33 5.20
C THR A 285 -11.91 20.71 4.18
N ASN A 286 -12.16 22.00 3.94
CA ASN A 286 -13.07 22.44 2.89
C ASN A 286 -12.55 22.17 1.49
N LEU A 287 -11.24 21.95 1.33
CA LEU A 287 -10.62 21.59 0.06
C LEU A 287 -10.71 20.09 -0.22
N GLU A 288 -11.04 19.26 0.76
CA GLU A 288 -11.13 17.82 0.59
C GLU A 288 -12.29 17.39 -0.32
N GLY A 289 -11.99 16.58 -1.30
CA GLY A 289 -12.91 16.13 -2.34
C GLY A 289 -12.99 17.08 -3.54
N LEU A 290 -12.29 18.22 -3.52
CA LEU A 290 -12.14 19.08 -4.67
C LEU A 290 -10.97 18.63 -5.55
N ASN A 291 -11.12 18.79 -6.87
CA ASN A 291 -10.01 18.57 -7.80
C ASN A 291 -9.11 19.82 -7.91
N LEU A 292 -7.94 19.66 -8.52
CA LEU A 292 -6.97 20.75 -8.63
C LEU A 292 -7.47 21.96 -9.45
N ILE A 293 -8.43 21.79 -10.38
CA ILE A 293 -9.05 22.92 -11.11
C ILE A 293 -9.88 23.76 -10.13
N GLU A 294 -10.68 23.12 -9.28
CA GLU A 294 -11.52 23.79 -8.28
C GLU A 294 -10.66 24.49 -7.23
N ILE A 295 -9.64 23.80 -6.74
CA ILE A 295 -8.69 24.36 -5.76
C ILE A 295 -7.94 25.56 -6.34
N SER A 296 -7.48 25.50 -7.59
CA SER A 296 -6.75 26.60 -8.23
C SER A 296 -7.63 27.84 -8.43
N LYS A 297 -8.93 27.65 -8.73
CA LYS A 297 -9.90 28.77 -8.77
C LYS A 297 -10.09 29.42 -7.41
N ILE A 298 -10.26 28.64 -6.34
CA ILE A 298 -10.40 29.15 -4.97
C ILE A 298 -9.15 29.94 -4.54
N LYS A 299 -7.98 29.42 -4.89
CA LYS A 299 -6.68 30.04 -4.56
C LYS A 299 -6.27 31.16 -5.53
N ASN A 300 -7.02 31.38 -6.60
CA ASN A 300 -6.74 32.33 -7.68
C ASN A 300 -5.32 32.14 -8.24
N THR A 301 -4.97 30.91 -8.61
CA THR A 301 -3.63 30.51 -9.09
C THR A 301 -3.71 29.35 -10.10
N THR A 302 -2.56 28.85 -10.57
CA THR A 302 -2.50 27.67 -11.44
C THR A 302 -2.60 26.36 -10.64
N PRO A 303 -2.95 25.22 -11.26
CA PRO A 303 -2.95 23.92 -10.58
C PRO A 303 -1.59 23.56 -9.97
N GLU A 304 -0.50 23.80 -10.69
CA GLU A 304 0.86 23.51 -10.24
C GLU A 304 1.25 24.36 -9.02
N GLU A 305 0.92 25.66 -9.06
CA GLU A 305 1.16 26.56 -7.93
C GLU A 305 0.29 26.18 -6.73
N SER A 306 -0.95 25.71 -6.96
CA SER A 306 -1.80 25.17 -5.90
C SER A 306 -1.15 23.98 -5.19
N VAL A 307 -0.51 23.07 -5.95
CA VAL A 307 0.25 21.93 -5.37
C VAL A 307 1.38 22.44 -4.48
N MET A 308 2.16 23.44 -4.95
CA MET A 308 3.25 24.03 -4.15
C MET A 308 2.71 24.60 -2.83
N GLN A 309 1.65 25.41 -2.89
CA GLN A 309 1.04 26.03 -1.71
C GLN A 309 0.43 25.02 -0.74
N LEU A 310 -0.17 23.95 -1.25
CA LEU A 310 -0.67 22.86 -0.40
C LEU A 310 0.48 22.21 0.35
N TYR A 311 1.53 21.79 -0.37
CA TYR A 311 2.68 21.12 0.24
C TYR A 311 3.45 22.01 1.23
N GLU A 312 3.54 23.31 0.99
CA GLU A 312 4.17 24.27 1.93
C GLU A 312 3.52 24.24 3.32
N LYS A 313 2.21 24.06 3.38
CA LYS A 313 1.49 24.01 4.65
C LYS A 313 1.50 22.62 5.28
N SER A 314 1.16 21.59 4.52
CA SER A 314 1.05 20.22 5.03
C SER A 314 1.28 19.18 3.94
N GLU A 315 1.65 17.96 4.35
CA GLU A 315 1.64 16.78 3.49
C GLU A 315 0.22 16.22 3.40
N GLY A 316 -0.53 16.59 2.40
CA GLY A 316 -1.82 15.99 2.10
C GLY A 316 -1.70 14.73 1.23
N SER A 317 -2.83 14.21 0.77
CA SER A 317 -2.87 13.13 -0.22
C SER A 317 -3.88 13.39 -1.32
N PHE A 318 -3.60 12.86 -2.52
CA PHE A 318 -4.53 12.88 -3.63
C PHE A 318 -5.12 11.50 -3.92
N ILE A 319 -6.34 11.50 -4.44
CA ILE A 319 -6.91 10.42 -5.25
C ILE A 319 -6.71 10.82 -6.71
N LEU A 320 -6.18 9.91 -7.52
CA LEU A 320 -5.62 10.20 -8.84
C LEU A 320 -6.22 9.28 -9.90
N HIS A 321 -6.71 9.84 -11.00
CA HIS A 321 -7.17 9.06 -12.15
C HIS A 321 -5.97 8.48 -12.90
N SER A 322 -5.55 7.30 -12.48
CA SER A 322 -4.26 6.71 -12.86
C SER A 322 -4.37 5.70 -14.01
N MET A 323 -5.43 4.91 -14.05
CA MET A 323 -5.58 3.73 -14.90
C MET A 323 -6.83 3.82 -15.78
N GLU A 324 -6.82 3.06 -16.85
CA GLU A 324 -8.02 2.77 -17.64
C GLU A 324 -8.72 1.53 -17.10
N GLU A 325 -10.06 1.54 -17.07
CA GLU A 325 -10.85 0.41 -16.57
C GLU A 325 -10.55 -0.90 -17.32
N LYS A 326 -10.29 -0.80 -18.63
CA LYS A 326 -9.91 -1.95 -19.46
C LYS A 326 -8.65 -2.65 -18.96
N ASP A 327 -7.61 -1.90 -18.56
CA ASP A 327 -6.38 -2.48 -18.02
C ASP A 327 -6.62 -3.14 -16.67
N VAL A 328 -7.41 -2.51 -15.80
CA VAL A 328 -7.79 -3.10 -14.51
C VAL A 328 -8.52 -4.43 -14.71
N ASN A 329 -9.45 -4.49 -15.66
CA ASN A 329 -10.19 -5.69 -15.99
C ASN A 329 -9.28 -6.78 -16.61
N GLU A 330 -8.33 -6.41 -17.47
CA GLU A 330 -7.40 -7.34 -18.11
C GLU A 330 -6.44 -7.96 -17.09
N ILE A 331 -5.85 -7.13 -16.23
CA ILE A 331 -4.98 -7.60 -15.14
C ILE A 331 -5.75 -8.51 -14.18
N ALA A 332 -7.03 -8.19 -13.91
CA ALA A 332 -7.88 -8.99 -13.03
C ALA A 332 -8.18 -10.40 -13.57
N LYS A 333 -8.03 -10.69 -14.84
CA LYS A 333 -8.19 -12.05 -15.40
C LYS A 333 -7.04 -12.99 -15.03
N TYR A 334 -5.91 -12.46 -14.61
CA TYR A 334 -4.72 -13.28 -14.40
C TYR A 334 -4.75 -14.01 -13.05
N LYS A 335 -4.67 -15.33 -13.10
CA LYS A 335 -4.83 -16.22 -11.92
C LYS A 335 -3.77 -16.02 -10.81
N TYR A 336 -2.56 -15.56 -11.14
CA TYR A 336 -1.49 -15.29 -10.17
C TYR A 336 -1.48 -13.84 -9.68
N MET A 337 -2.67 -13.25 -9.60
CA MET A 337 -2.91 -11.89 -9.10
C MET A 337 -3.74 -11.97 -7.81
N CYS A 338 -3.13 -11.67 -6.64
CA CYS A 338 -3.88 -11.56 -5.40
C CYS A 338 -4.83 -10.35 -5.44
N VAL A 339 -5.95 -10.45 -4.74
CA VAL A 339 -6.79 -9.27 -4.47
C VAL A 339 -6.25 -8.59 -3.22
N ALA A 340 -5.78 -7.35 -3.35
CA ALA A 340 -5.24 -6.56 -2.26
C ALA A 340 -5.88 -5.17 -2.23
N SER A 341 -6.02 -4.58 -1.06
CA SER A 341 -6.71 -3.29 -0.95
C SER A 341 -5.82 -2.09 -1.20
N ASP A 342 -4.53 -2.19 -0.91
CA ASP A 342 -3.63 -1.02 -0.82
C ASP A 342 -4.25 0.15 -0.02
N GLY A 343 -5.19 -0.19 0.86
CA GLY A 343 -6.00 0.74 1.65
C GLY A 343 -5.67 0.68 3.13
N ASN A 344 -6.21 1.64 3.88
CA ASN A 344 -6.06 1.71 5.32
C ASN A 344 -7.19 0.95 6.03
N SER A 345 -6.92 0.45 7.24
CA SER A 345 -7.95 -0.03 8.16
C SER A 345 -8.54 1.19 8.88
N LEU A 346 -9.76 1.55 8.51
CA LEU A 346 -10.46 2.75 8.97
C LEU A 346 -11.76 2.40 9.70
N LYS A 347 -12.41 3.43 10.21
CA LYS A 347 -13.74 3.40 10.81
C LYS A 347 -14.60 4.50 10.19
N ALA A 348 -15.89 4.26 9.99
CA ALA A 348 -16.78 5.22 9.35
C ALA A 348 -17.22 6.36 10.28
N ASP A 349 -16.90 6.26 11.56
CA ASP A 349 -17.15 7.27 12.58
C ASP A 349 -15.91 7.56 13.44
N GLY A 350 -15.96 8.63 14.20
CA GLY A 350 -14.87 9.03 15.10
C GLY A 350 -13.62 9.54 14.38
N PRO A 351 -12.47 9.55 15.05
CA PRO A 351 -11.25 10.17 14.49
C PRO A 351 -10.76 9.55 13.17
N LEU A 352 -11.00 8.25 12.94
CA LEU A 352 -10.58 7.56 11.73
C LEU A 352 -11.50 7.78 10.52
N SER A 353 -12.53 8.63 10.66
CA SER A 353 -13.39 9.07 9.56
C SER A 353 -13.01 10.44 9.00
N SER A 354 -11.82 10.96 9.33
CA SER A 354 -11.33 12.22 8.75
C SER A 354 -10.94 12.06 7.28
N GLY A 355 -11.01 13.15 6.54
CA GLY A 355 -10.68 13.19 5.12
C GLY A 355 -11.72 12.51 4.21
N LYS A 356 -11.36 12.38 2.95
CA LYS A 356 -12.09 11.58 1.95
C LYS A 356 -11.15 10.51 1.37
N PRO A 357 -10.85 9.45 2.14
CA PRO A 357 -9.92 8.41 1.70
C PRO A 357 -10.45 7.67 0.46
N HIS A 358 -9.54 7.07 -0.28
CA HIS A 358 -9.91 6.22 -1.40
C HIS A 358 -10.89 5.10 -0.96
N PRO A 359 -11.99 4.83 -1.68
CA PRO A 359 -13.00 3.83 -1.31
C PRO A 359 -12.43 2.42 -1.14
N ARG A 360 -11.25 2.13 -1.69
CA ARG A 360 -10.56 0.84 -1.52
C ARG A 360 -10.31 0.45 -0.05
N SER A 361 -10.31 1.41 0.86
CA SER A 361 -10.20 1.14 2.30
C SER A 361 -11.42 0.42 2.86
N TYR A 362 -12.59 0.62 2.25
CA TYR A 362 -13.88 0.12 2.72
C TYR A 362 -14.49 -0.98 1.83
N GLY A 363 -14.16 -1.01 0.52
CA GLY A 363 -14.91 -1.76 -0.47
C GLY A 363 -14.15 -2.78 -1.30
N THR A 364 -12.82 -2.86 -1.25
CA THR A 364 -12.02 -3.67 -2.20
C THR A 364 -12.54 -5.09 -2.41
N ASN A 365 -12.75 -5.84 -1.34
CA ASN A 365 -13.14 -7.24 -1.45
C ASN A 365 -14.61 -7.39 -1.88
N ALA A 366 -15.49 -6.53 -1.37
CA ALA A 366 -16.89 -6.51 -1.79
C ALA A 366 -17.01 -6.11 -3.27
N ARG A 367 -16.32 -5.06 -3.71
CA ARG A 367 -16.28 -4.64 -5.12
C ARG A 367 -15.78 -5.73 -6.05
N PHE A 368 -14.74 -6.47 -5.65
CA PHE A 368 -14.21 -7.55 -6.47
C PHE A 368 -15.28 -8.64 -6.69
N ILE A 369 -15.99 -9.02 -5.64
CA ILE A 369 -17.09 -10.00 -5.75
C ILE A 369 -18.27 -9.41 -6.55
N GLU A 370 -18.73 -8.21 -6.21
CA GLU A 370 -19.90 -7.59 -6.84
C GLU A 370 -19.69 -7.34 -8.33
N GLN A 371 -18.58 -6.70 -8.70
CA GLN A 371 -18.38 -6.22 -10.07
C GLN A 371 -17.65 -7.24 -10.95
N PHE A 372 -16.62 -7.93 -10.44
CA PHE A 372 -15.78 -8.80 -11.25
C PHE A 372 -16.29 -10.25 -11.31
N VAL A 373 -17.03 -10.70 -10.28
CA VAL A 373 -17.60 -12.03 -10.27
C VAL A 373 -19.09 -12.00 -10.67
N SER A 374 -19.93 -11.26 -9.94
CA SER A 374 -21.39 -11.27 -10.16
C SER A 374 -21.82 -10.40 -11.35
N GLY A 375 -21.24 -9.21 -11.50
CA GLY A 375 -21.57 -8.23 -12.53
C GLY A 375 -20.97 -8.59 -13.88
N ASN A 376 -19.73 -8.23 -14.10
CA ASN A 376 -19.06 -8.36 -15.40
C ASN A 376 -18.60 -9.80 -15.72
N LYS A 377 -18.64 -10.72 -14.75
CA LYS A 377 -18.21 -12.13 -14.88
C LYS A 377 -16.80 -12.28 -15.46
N ILE A 378 -15.89 -11.43 -15.01
CA ILE A 378 -14.49 -11.41 -15.45
C ILE A 378 -13.71 -12.57 -14.86
N VAL A 379 -14.06 -12.95 -13.61
CA VAL A 379 -13.40 -14.00 -12.83
C VAL A 379 -14.48 -14.95 -12.29
N SER A 380 -14.21 -16.25 -12.25
CA SER A 380 -15.11 -17.21 -11.61
C SER A 380 -15.12 -16.99 -10.09
N PHE A 381 -16.19 -17.45 -9.43
CA PHE A 381 -16.30 -17.33 -7.98
C PHE A 381 -15.19 -18.09 -7.27
N GLU A 382 -14.91 -19.32 -7.69
CA GLU A 382 -13.89 -20.20 -7.11
C GLU A 382 -12.50 -19.56 -7.23
N GLU A 383 -12.18 -18.98 -8.40
CA GLU A 383 -10.90 -18.30 -8.60
C GLU A 383 -10.80 -17.02 -7.77
N ALA A 384 -11.87 -16.23 -7.67
CA ALA A 384 -11.90 -15.05 -6.80
C ALA A 384 -11.62 -15.43 -5.35
N ILE A 385 -12.29 -16.47 -4.82
CA ILE A 385 -12.06 -16.95 -3.46
C ILE A 385 -10.62 -17.46 -3.28
N PHE A 386 -10.08 -18.22 -4.23
CA PHE A 386 -8.68 -18.66 -4.21
C PHE A 386 -7.72 -17.47 -4.08
N ARG A 387 -7.90 -16.42 -4.87
CA ARG A 387 -7.06 -15.22 -4.93
C ARG A 387 -7.22 -14.28 -3.73
N MET A 388 -8.27 -14.45 -2.96
CA MET A 388 -8.55 -13.70 -1.73
C MET A 388 -8.20 -14.47 -0.45
N THR A 389 -7.89 -15.78 -0.55
CA THR A 389 -7.71 -16.65 0.62
C THR A 389 -6.47 -17.53 0.53
N SER A 390 -6.55 -18.69 -0.14
CA SER A 390 -5.45 -19.67 -0.15
C SER A 390 -4.22 -19.19 -0.90
N TYR A 391 -4.38 -18.43 -1.99
CA TYR A 391 -3.23 -17.96 -2.73
C TYR A 391 -2.37 -16.95 -1.95
N PRO A 392 -2.92 -15.87 -1.36
CA PRO A 392 -2.12 -15.00 -0.48
C PRO A 392 -1.55 -15.73 0.74
N ALA A 393 -2.25 -16.71 1.31
CA ALA A 393 -1.72 -17.53 2.40
C ALA A 393 -0.50 -18.36 1.95
N GLU A 394 -0.54 -18.95 0.75
CA GLU A 394 0.58 -19.66 0.13
C GLU A 394 1.76 -18.71 -0.17
N ARG A 395 1.48 -17.51 -0.70
CA ARG A 395 2.50 -16.48 -0.95
C ARG A 395 3.26 -16.08 0.33
N LEU A 396 2.56 -16.06 1.46
CA LEU A 396 3.11 -15.69 2.77
C LEU A 396 3.60 -16.89 3.59
N SER A 397 3.54 -18.11 3.03
CA SER A 397 3.89 -19.36 3.74
C SER A 397 3.11 -19.54 5.05
N LEU A 398 1.86 -19.03 5.13
CA LEU A 398 1.00 -19.18 6.30
C LEU A 398 0.59 -20.64 6.47
N LYS A 399 0.84 -21.18 7.64
CA LYS A 399 0.43 -22.55 7.98
C LYS A 399 -1.02 -22.54 8.48
N LYS A 400 -1.80 -23.55 8.10
CA LYS A 400 -3.16 -23.82 8.60
C LYS A 400 -4.15 -22.64 8.43
N ARG A 401 -3.96 -21.76 7.41
CA ARG A 401 -4.84 -20.64 7.08
C ARG A 401 -5.14 -20.60 5.57
N GLY A 402 -6.16 -19.85 5.19
CA GLY A 402 -6.55 -19.65 3.79
C GLY A 402 -7.36 -20.79 3.16
N LYS A 403 -7.65 -21.87 3.91
CA LYS A 403 -8.44 -23.04 3.45
C LYS A 403 -9.34 -23.53 4.56
N ILE A 404 -10.51 -24.08 4.20
CA ILE A 404 -11.36 -24.82 5.13
C ILE A 404 -10.87 -26.28 5.11
N ALA A 405 -10.18 -26.69 6.16
CA ALA A 405 -9.65 -28.04 6.34
C ALA A 405 -9.53 -28.41 7.83
N LEU A 406 -9.45 -29.71 8.12
CA LEU A 406 -9.26 -30.18 9.49
C LEU A 406 -7.96 -29.63 10.08
N ASN A 407 -8.01 -29.20 11.32
CA ASN A 407 -6.88 -28.60 12.05
C ASN A 407 -6.39 -27.25 11.49
N PHE A 408 -7.17 -26.58 10.61
CA PHE A 408 -6.94 -25.20 10.21
C PHE A 408 -7.62 -24.24 11.18
N PHE A 409 -7.07 -23.04 11.31
CA PHE A 409 -7.73 -21.96 12.04
C PHE A 409 -9.06 -21.61 11.36
N ALA A 410 -10.09 -21.43 12.15
CA ALA A 410 -11.42 -21.10 11.66
C ALA A 410 -11.54 -19.57 11.41
N ASP A 411 -10.99 -19.12 10.29
CA ASP A 411 -11.22 -17.80 9.70
C ASP A 411 -12.21 -17.99 8.55
N ILE A 412 -13.51 -17.77 8.81
CA ILE A 412 -14.60 -18.23 7.92
C ILE A 412 -15.58 -17.09 7.65
N ASN A 413 -15.93 -16.90 6.39
CA ASN A 413 -16.99 -16.00 5.95
C ASN A 413 -18.22 -16.79 5.48
N ILE A 414 -19.40 -16.34 5.90
CA ILE A 414 -20.70 -16.85 5.43
C ILE A 414 -21.44 -15.69 4.77
N PHE A 415 -21.75 -15.82 3.50
CA PHE A 415 -22.43 -14.79 2.72
C PHE A 415 -23.17 -15.40 1.52
N LYS A 416 -24.07 -14.62 0.92
CA LYS A 416 -24.63 -14.92 -0.39
C LYS A 416 -24.01 -13.97 -1.41
N ILE A 417 -23.51 -14.52 -2.50
CA ILE A 417 -22.77 -13.78 -3.52
C ILE A 417 -23.54 -12.57 -4.08
N ASN A 418 -24.85 -12.73 -4.29
CA ASN A 418 -25.73 -11.71 -4.83
C ASN A 418 -26.18 -10.65 -3.79
N GLU A 419 -25.81 -10.81 -2.53
CA GLU A 419 -26.09 -9.85 -1.46
C GLU A 419 -24.88 -8.97 -1.17
N ILE A 420 -23.68 -9.32 -1.70
CA ILE A 420 -22.45 -8.52 -1.51
C ILE A 420 -22.55 -7.22 -2.27
N LYS A 421 -22.28 -6.11 -1.57
CA LYS A 421 -22.37 -4.75 -2.11
C LYS A 421 -21.25 -3.86 -1.63
N GLU A 422 -20.62 -3.14 -2.54
CA GLU A 422 -19.78 -1.99 -2.23
C GLU A 422 -20.66 -0.75 -2.09
N ASN A 423 -20.54 -0.03 -0.99
CA ASN A 423 -21.25 1.23 -0.78
C ASN A 423 -20.31 2.45 -0.82
N ALA A 424 -19.00 2.23 -0.61
CA ALA A 424 -18.02 3.32 -0.59
C ALA A 424 -17.82 3.91 -2.00
N THR A 425 -17.84 5.24 -2.09
CA THR A 425 -17.58 5.97 -3.35
C THR A 425 -16.47 7.01 -3.14
N TYR A 426 -15.95 7.59 -4.22
CA TYR A 426 -14.95 8.66 -4.14
C TYR A 426 -15.50 9.93 -3.48
N VAL A 427 -16.81 10.16 -3.55
CA VAL A 427 -17.48 11.33 -2.94
C VAL A 427 -17.85 11.05 -1.48
N SER A 428 -18.30 9.83 -1.20
CA SER A 428 -18.73 9.37 0.13
C SER A 428 -18.04 8.06 0.50
N PRO A 429 -16.76 8.11 0.92
CA PRO A 429 -15.95 6.90 1.12
C PRO A 429 -16.22 6.16 2.43
N HIS A 430 -16.70 6.84 3.47
CA HIS A 430 -16.89 6.28 4.81
C HIS A 430 -18.17 5.44 4.92
N GLN A 431 -18.31 4.44 4.04
CA GLN A 431 -19.44 3.54 4.01
C GLN A 431 -18.96 2.09 4.03
N TYR A 432 -19.47 1.32 4.98
CA TYR A 432 -19.17 -0.11 5.05
C TYR A 432 -19.87 -0.86 3.93
N SER A 433 -19.23 -1.92 3.45
CA SER A 433 -19.81 -2.88 2.53
C SER A 433 -20.93 -3.66 3.20
N GLU A 434 -21.84 -4.23 2.40
CA GLU A 434 -22.95 -5.05 2.86
C GLU A 434 -22.82 -6.49 2.35
N GLY A 435 -23.65 -7.40 2.90
CA GLY A 435 -23.82 -8.77 2.44
C GLY A 435 -23.05 -9.83 3.23
N MET A 436 -22.06 -9.46 4.05
CA MET A 436 -21.43 -10.43 4.95
C MET A 436 -22.39 -10.80 6.08
N LYS A 437 -22.88 -12.05 6.07
CA LYS A 437 -23.81 -12.54 7.06
C LYS A 437 -23.13 -12.91 8.37
N THR A 438 -22.00 -13.60 8.30
CA THR A 438 -21.19 -13.95 9.46
C THR A 438 -19.72 -13.92 9.09
N VAL A 439 -18.91 -13.31 9.94
CA VAL A 439 -17.45 -13.39 9.86
C VAL A 439 -16.93 -13.99 11.16
N ILE A 440 -16.13 -15.04 11.04
CA ILE A 440 -15.50 -15.77 12.14
C ILE A 440 -13.98 -15.52 12.02
N VAL A 441 -13.36 -15.12 13.12
CA VAL A 441 -11.91 -14.91 13.24
C VAL A 441 -11.39 -15.82 14.36
N ASN A 442 -10.43 -16.68 14.05
CA ASN A 442 -9.86 -17.65 14.99
C ASN A 442 -10.94 -18.45 15.78
N GLY A 443 -12.03 -18.84 15.11
CA GLY A 443 -13.11 -19.60 15.71
C GLY A 443 -14.14 -18.79 16.51
N GLN A 444 -13.99 -17.47 16.56
CA GLN A 444 -14.89 -16.58 17.28
C GLN A 444 -15.71 -15.72 16.31
N ILE A 445 -17.01 -15.62 16.52
CA ILE A 445 -17.87 -14.79 15.70
C ILE A 445 -17.55 -13.33 15.94
N SER A 446 -17.18 -12.63 14.87
CA SER A 446 -16.78 -11.21 14.88
C SER A 446 -17.77 -10.29 14.17
N VAL A 447 -18.57 -10.83 13.22
CA VAL A 447 -19.66 -10.10 12.54
C VAL A 447 -20.89 -11.00 12.44
N ILE A 448 -22.08 -10.44 12.71
CA ILE A 448 -23.38 -11.05 12.47
C ILE A 448 -24.26 -10.06 11.70
N ASN A 449 -24.83 -10.50 10.56
CA ASN A 449 -25.71 -9.70 9.71
C ASN A 449 -25.13 -8.31 9.40
N GLY A 450 -23.85 -8.28 8.98
CA GLY A 450 -23.13 -7.05 8.63
C GLY A 450 -22.75 -6.15 9.81
N LYS A 451 -23.02 -6.56 11.05
CA LYS A 451 -22.72 -5.78 12.26
C LYS A 451 -21.63 -6.45 13.09
N LYS A 452 -20.64 -5.70 13.46
CA LYS A 452 -19.59 -6.16 14.37
C LYS A 452 -20.17 -6.53 15.72
N VAL A 453 -19.74 -7.66 16.27
CA VAL A 453 -20.07 -8.09 17.63
C VAL A 453 -18.99 -7.60 18.62
N LYS A 454 -19.30 -7.63 19.90
CA LYS A 454 -18.36 -7.26 20.95
C LYS A 454 -17.20 -8.26 21.01
N GLY A 455 -16.00 -7.74 21.12
CA GLY A 455 -14.77 -8.52 21.21
C GLY A 455 -13.85 -8.30 19.99
N ARG A 456 -12.59 -8.62 20.18
CA ARG A 456 -11.53 -8.56 19.15
C ARG A 456 -10.79 -9.89 19.19
N HIS A 457 -10.73 -10.59 18.07
CA HIS A 457 -10.35 -12.00 18.02
C HIS A 457 -9.15 -12.27 17.11
N GLY A 458 -8.55 -11.21 16.54
CA GLY A 458 -7.35 -11.30 15.73
C GLY A 458 -6.09 -11.55 16.57
N LYS A 459 -5.05 -11.97 15.89
CA LYS A 459 -3.73 -12.24 16.46
C LYS A 459 -2.65 -11.63 15.58
N VAL A 460 -1.51 -11.31 16.17
CA VAL A 460 -0.29 -11.06 15.41
C VAL A 460 0.27 -12.40 14.94
N ILE A 461 0.54 -12.51 13.65
CA ILE A 461 1.08 -13.72 13.02
C ILE A 461 2.55 -13.44 12.70
N ARG A 462 3.42 -14.32 13.19
CA ARG A 462 4.86 -14.28 12.94
C ARG A 462 5.26 -15.41 11.98
N SER A 463 6.35 -15.27 11.25
CA SER A 463 6.82 -16.27 10.27
C SER A 463 7.03 -17.67 10.85
N PHE A 464 7.32 -17.77 12.16
CA PHE A 464 7.48 -19.02 12.89
C PHE A 464 6.21 -19.46 13.65
N SER A 465 5.10 -18.70 13.55
CA SER A 465 3.80 -19.09 14.13
C SER A 465 3.20 -20.27 13.36
N ASP A 466 2.53 -21.15 14.08
CA ASP A 466 1.82 -22.30 13.50
C ASP A 466 0.52 -21.92 12.80
#